data_36050a5c50e904a232f651b89ee9a5b6
#
_entry.id   36050a5c50e904a232f651b89ee9a5b6
#
_cell.length_a   1.000
_cell.length_b   1.000
_cell.length_c   1.000
_cell.angle_alpha   90.00
_cell.angle_beta   90.00
_cell.angle_gamma   90.00
#
_symmetry.space_group_name_H-M   'P 1'
#
loop_
_entity.id
_entity.type
_entity.pdbx_description
1 polymer ?
#
loop_
_entity_poly.entity_id
_entity_poly.type
_entity_poly.pdbx_seq_one_letter_code
_entity_poly.pdbx_strand_id
1 'polypeptide(L)'
;MEMQGDSGGAEARWERLAPGVVRRRLPGWDATVGAIAGEGGVLVVDTGSSLHEGVEIRREVQELFGPPVTHIALTHPHFDHVLGTAAFAGVQVYGAVGAADLLRRDRDELRHDAVRHGVAPDVAAEAVELLVLPHHPVSGELTVDLGGEVRVLLANVGPGHTAHDLAVLVAVPGGPEVVFCGDVVEESGEPQAGPDALPHAWPAALDRLLALGGDDAVYVPGHGAVVDAEFVRRQRDALAERFGVS
;
A
#
# COMPACT_ATOMS: atom_id res chain seq x y z
N MET A 1 5.36 -12.63 -38.21
CA MET A 1 6.32 -12.71 -37.10
C MET A 1 5.54 -12.20 -35.86
N GLU A 2 4.82 -13.14 -35.25
CA GLU A 2 3.99 -12.85 -34.08
C GLU A 2 4.90 -12.64 -32.88
N MET A 3 4.86 -11.45 -32.31
CA MET A 3 5.44 -11.22 -30.99
C MET A 3 4.51 -11.84 -29.96
N GLN A 4 4.81 -13.04 -29.51
CA GLN A 4 4.24 -13.60 -28.28
C GLN A 4 4.67 -12.69 -27.14
N GLY A 5 3.69 -11.95 -26.57
CA GLY A 5 3.92 -11.15 -25.39
C GLY A 5 4.36 -12.02 -24.23
N ASP A 6 5.39 -11.59 -23.53
CA ASP A 6 5.95 -12.23 -22.32
C ASP A 6 4.97 -12.09 -21.14
N SER A 7 3.80 -12.73 -21.24
CA SER A 7 2.83 -12.80 -20.14
C SER A 7 3.34 -13.65 -18.95
N GLY A 8 4.28 -14.56 -19.19
CA GLY A 8 4.89 -15.38 -18.14
C GLY A 8 5.77 -14.59 -17.16
N GLY A 9 6.30 -13.44 -17.58
CA GLY A 9 7.15 -12.60 -16.73
C GLY A 9 6.39 -11.85 -15.64
N ALA A 10 5.17 -11.39 -15.92
CA ALA A 10 4.35 -10.67 -14.94
C ALA A 10 3.80 -11.64 -13.87
N GLU A 11 3.27 -12.78 -14.29
CA GLU A 11 2.75 -13.80 -13.35
C GLU A 11 3.83 -14.32 -12.38
N ALA A 12 5.09 -14.40 -12.79
CA ALA A 12 6.19 -14.84 -11.93
C ALA A 12 6.56 -13.82 -10.84
N ARG A 13 6.15 -12.56 -10.98
CA ARG A 13 6.45 -11.48 -10.03
C ARG A 13 5.33 -11.23 -9.03
N TRP A 14 4.10 -11.64 -9.36
CA TRP A 14 2.91 -11.42 -8.51
C TRP A 14 2.53 -12.68 -7.76
N GLU A 15 2.47 -12.56 -6.45
CA GLU A 15 1.99 -13.60 -5.55
C GLU A 15 0.46 -13.49 -5.41
N ARG A 16 -0.25 -14.60 -5.64
CA ARG A 16 -1.70 -14.68 -5.45
C ARG A 16 -2.01 -14.94 -3.97
N LEU A 17 -2.79 -14.06 -3.37
CA LEU A 17 -3.24 -14.15 -1.98
C LEU A 17 -4.63 -14.78 -1.86
N ALA A 18 -5.52 -14.41 -2.79
CA ALA A 18 -6.90 -14.90 -2.90
C ALA A 18 -7.38 -14.77 -4.36
N PRO A 19 -8.55 -15.31 -4.74
CA PRO A 19 -9.11 -15.07 -6.06
C PRO A 19 -9.23 -13.56 -6.35
N GLY A 20 -8.60 -13.11 -7.44
CA GLY A 20 -8.59 -11.69 -7.81
C GLY A 20 -7.72 -10.78 -6.93
N VAL A 21 -7.00 -11.30 -5.95
CA VAL A 21 -6.14 -10.51 -5.05
C VAL A 21 -4.70 -10.98 -5.16
N VAL A 22 -3.81 -10.07 -5.52
CA VAL A 22 -2.38 -10.34 -5.68
C VAL A 22 -1.54 -9.27 -5.00
N ARG A 23 -0.29 -9.62 -4.70
CA ARG A 23 0.74 -8.66 -4.27
C ARG A 23 2.03 -8.86 -5.05
N ARG A 24 2.86 -7.83 -5.10
CA ARG A 24 4.23 -7.87 -5.61
C ARG A 24 5.15 -7.17 -4.63
N ARG A 25 6.31 -7.75 -4.35
CA ARG A 25 7.41 -7.10 -3.63
C ARG A 25 8.30 -6.41 -4.64
N LEU A 26 8.54 -5.12 -4.47
CA LEU A 26 9.36 -4.31 -5.36
C LEU A 26 10.85 -4.46 -5.01
N PRO A 27 11.74 -4.50 -6.00
CA PRO A 27 13.18 -4.53 -5.72
C PRO A 27 13.65 -3.23 -5.06
N GLY A 28 14.75 -3.31 -4.31
CA GLY A 28 15.34 -2.16 -3.64
C GLY A 28 14.98 -2.11 -2.17
N TRP A 29 13.79 -1.65 -1.85
CA TRP A 29 13.32 -1.53 -0.45
C TRP A 29 12.39 -2.66 0.00
N ASP A 30 12.07 -3.59 -0.90
CA ASP A 30 11.14 -4.68 -0.64
C ASP A 30 9.70 -4.21 -0.37
N ALA A 31 9.38 -3.00 -0.82
CA ALA A 31 8.05 -2.42 -0.66
C ALA A 31 6.98 -3.25 -1.36
N THR A 32 5.85 -3.41 -0.71
CA THR A 32 4.71 -4.18 -1.23
C THR A 32 3.77 -3.28 -2.02
N VAL A 33 3.37 -3.74 -3.20
CA VAL A 33 2.21 -3.23 -3.92
C VAL A 33 1.17 -4.32 -4.05
N GLY A 34 -0.11 -3.95 -3.96
CA GLY A 34 -1.24 -4.86 -4.09
C GLY A 34 -2.09 -4.57 -5.32
N ALA A 35 -2.86 -5.57 -5.79
CA ALA A 35 -3.92 -5.33 -6.76
C ALA A 35 -5.12 -6.22 -6.48
N ILE A 36 -6.32 -5.64 -6.56
CA ILE A 36 -7.60 -6.26 -6.27
C ILE A 36 -8.51 -6.04 -7.48
N ALA A 37 -8.91 -7.12 -8.13
CA ALA A 37 -9.72 -7.08 -9.34
C ALA A 37 -11.19 -7.40 -9.05
N GLY A 38 -12.07 -6.54 -9.55
CA GLY A 38 -13.50 -6.77 -9.68
C GLY A 38 -13.95 -6.66 -11.14
N GLU A 39 -15.23 -6.88 -11.41
CA GLU A 39 -15.78 -6.79 -12.78
C GLU A 39 -15.76 -5.35 -13.33
N GLY A 40 -15.84 -4.35 -12.46
CA GLY A 40 -15.85 -2.92 -12.81
C GLY A 40 -14.48 -2.27 -12.93
N GLY A 41 -13.40 -2.97 -12.56
CA GLY A 41 -12.04 -2.44 -12.60
C GLY A 41 -11.13 -3.02 -11.54
N VAL A 42 -9.93 -2.45 -11.43
CA VAL A 42 -8.91 -2.88 -10.48
C VAL A 42 -8.56 -1.74 -9.52
N LEU A 43 -8.46 -2.06 -8.23
CA LEU A 43 -7.84 -1.19 -7.22
C LEU A 43 -6.40 -1.63 -7.01
N VAL A 44 -5.47 -0.68 -7.10
CA VAL A 44 -4.05 -0.88 -6.77
C VAL A 44 -3.78 -0.30 -5.39
N VAL A 45 -3.06 -1.04 -4.55
CA VAL A 45 -2.58 -0.59 -3.24
C VAL A 45 -1.12 -0.21 -3.40
N ASP A 46 -0.82 1.07 -3.18
CA ASP A 46 0.48 1.72 -3.38
C ASP A 46 1.01 1.65 -4.83
N THR A 47 2.06 2.40 -5.12
CA THR A 47 2.47 2.66 -6.51
C THR A 47 3.98 2.58 -6.76
N GLY A 48 4.77 2.33 -5.72
CA GLY A 48 6.23 2.28 -5.81
C GLY A 48 6.90 3.65 -5.69
N SER A 49 8.22 3.62 -5.83
CA SER A 49 9.15 4.72 -5.55
C SER A 49 9.47 5.62 -6.75
N SER A 50 8.91 5.32 -7.92
CA SER A 50 9.19 6.06 -9.17
C SER A 50 8.09 5.92 -10.19
N LEU A 51 8.07 6.83 -11.18
CA LEU A 51 7.18 6.70 -12.34
C LEU A 51 7.41 5.41 -13.11
N HIS A 52 8.66 4.96 -13.21
CA HIS A 52 9.01 3.73 -13.92
C HIS A 52 8.34 2.52 -13.27
N GLU A 53 8.45 2.38 -11.94
CA GLU A 53 7.76 1.31 -11.21
C GLU A 53 6.25 1.41 -11.35
N GLY A 54 5.67 2.61 -11.24
CA GLY A 54 4.24 2.82 -11.45
C GLY A 54 3.76 2.39 -12.84
N VAL A 55 4.54 2.68 -13.90
CA VAL A 55 4.24 2.24 -15.28
C VAL A 55 4.31 0.73 -15.40
N GLU A 56 5.32 0.08 -14.82
CA GLU A 56 5.43 -1.39 -14.80
C GLU A 56 4.25 -2.03 -14.06
N ILE A 57 3.94 -1.55 -12.85
CA ILE A 57 2.80 -2.05 -12.05
C ILE A 57 1.50 -1.94 -12.85
N ARG A 58 1.22 -0.77 -13.44
CA ARG A 58 0.02 -0.57 -14.24
C ARG A 58 -0.07 -1.54 -15.41
N ARG A 59 1.02 -1.71 -16.16
CA ARG A 59 1.09 -2.63 -17.30
C ARG A 59 0.85 -4.07 -16.87
N GLU A 60 1.57 -4.53 -15.83
CA GLU A 60 1.48 -5.90 -15.34
C GLU A 60 0.09 -6.22 -14.78
N VAL A 61 -0.51 -5.31 -14.01
CA VAL A 61 -1.89 -5.45 -13.49
C VAL A 61 -2.89 -5.55 -14.64
N GLN A 62 -2.73 -4.74 -15.69
CA GLN A 62 -3.57 -4.80 -16.90
C GLN A 62 -3.42 -6.16 -17.63
N GLU A 63 -2.20 -6.68 -17.70
CA GLU A 63 -1.91 -8.00 -18.31
C GLU A 63 -2.51 -9.15 -17.49
N LEU A 64 -2.45 -9.05 -16.16
CA LEU A 64 -2.96 -10.09 -15.24
C LEU A 64 -4.49 -10.19 -15.22
N PHE A 65 -5.19 -9.07 -15.25
CA PHE A 65 -6.61 -9.02 -14.97
C PHE A 65 -7.47 -8.64 -16.19
N GLY A 66 -6.93 -7.89 -17.15
CA GLY A 66 -7.67 -7.37 -18.30
C GLY A 66 -8.42 -6.07 -18.05
N PRO A 67 -9.28 -5.90 -17.03
CA PRO A 67 -9.90 -4.61 -16.72
C PRO A 67 -8.87 -3.54 -16.37
N PRO A 68 -9.15 -2.24 -16.66
CA PRO A 68 -8.23 -1.16 -16.33
C PRO A 68 -8.14 -0.94 -14.82
N VAL A 69 -7.01 -0.38 -14.37
CA VAL A 69 -6.91 0.21 -13.03
C VAL A 69 -7.83 1.43 -12.98
N THR A 70 -8.73 1.45 -12.02
CA THR A 70 -9.73 2.51 -11.80
C THR A 70 -9.54 3.22 -10.46
N HIS A 71 -8.88 2.58 -9.52
CA HIS A 71 -8.69 3.08 -8.16
C HIS A 71 -7.27 2.84 -7.67
N ILE A 72 -6.76 3.76 -6.85
CA ILE A 72 -5.53 3.60 -6.05
C ILE A 72 -5.88 3.89 -4.60
N ALA A 73 -5.40 3.06 -3.68
CA ALA A 73 -5.36 3.33 -2.26
C ALA A 73 -3.90 3.48 -1.83
N LEU A 74 -3.53 4.66 -1.33
CA LEU A 74 -2.20 4.92 -0.76
C LEU A 74 -2.25 4.61 0.73
N THR A 75 -1.40 3.71 1.19
CA THR A 75 -1.36 3.28 2.59
C THR A 75 -0.84 4.38 3.49
N HIS A 76 0.20 5.09 3.08
CA HIS A 76 0.78 6.21 3.81
C HIS A 76 1.65 7.07 2.88
N PRO A 77 2.08 8.30 3.31
CA PRO A 77 2.69 9.27 2.41
C PRO A 77 4.22 9.15 2.28
N HIS A 78 4.81 7.94 2.27
CA HIS A 78 6.25 7.75 2.04
C HIS A 78 6.59 7.50 0.57
N PHE A 79 7.83 7.83 0.19
CA PHE A 79 8.27 7.90 -1.21
C PHE A 79 8.13 6.58 -1.96
N ASP A 80 8.43 5.46 -1.32
CA ASP A 80 8.40 4.12 -1.91
C ASP A 80 7.00 3.53 -2.08
N HIS A 81 5.98 4.24 -1.57
CA HIS A 81 4.55 3.91 -1.73
C HIS A 81 3.82 4.84 -2.70
N VAL A 82 4.25 6.11 -2.84
CA VAL A 82 3.43 7.12 -3.53
C VAL A 82 3.99 7.65 -4.84
N LEU A 83 5.31 7.53 -5.11
CA LEU A 83 5.95 8.24 -6.21
C LEU A 83 5.58 7.71 -7.61
N GLY A 84 4.97 6.52 -7.71
CA GLY A 84 4.47 5.99 -8.97
C GLY A 84 3.08 6.46 -9.38
N THR A 85 2.37 7.26 -8.56
CA THR A 85 0.96 7.63 -8.77
C THR A 85 0.66 8.27 -10.12
N ALA A 86 1.58 9.08 -10.67
CA ALA A 86 1.38 9.77 -11.94
C ALA A 86 1.29 8.82 -13.16
N ALA A 87 1.77 7.58 -13.03
CA ALA A 87 1.62 6.55 -14.06
C ALA A 87 0.16 6.11 -14.26
N PHE A 88 -0.73 6.44 -13.30
CA PHE A 88 -2.13 6.03 -13.28
C PHE A 88 -3.07 7.21 -13.55
N ALA A 89 -2.92 7.87 -14.69
CA ALA A 89 -3.75 9.02 -15.03
C ALA A 89 -5.24 8.67 -15.09
N GLY A 90 -6.08 9.52 -14.48
CA GLY A 90 -7.54 9.43 -14.55
C GLY A 90 -8.20 8.45 -13.58
N VAL A 91 -7.45 7.87 -12.64
CA VAL A 91 -7.99 6.97 -11.60
C VAL A 91 -8.43 7.73 -10.35
N GLN A 92 -9.25 7.08 -9.52
CA GLN A 92 -9.65 7.61 -8.22
C GLN A 92 -8.54 7.28 -7.21
N VAL A 93 -7.99 8.29 -6.53
CA VAL A 93 -6.89 8.12 -5.56
C VAL A 93 -7.38 8.41 -4.16
N TYR A 94 -7.29 7.41 -3.30
CA TYR A 94 -7.67 7.44 -1.89
C TYR A 94 -6.43 7.50 -1.01
N GLY A 95 -6.56 8.14 0.15
CA GLY A 95 -5.54 8.16 1.19
C GLY A 95 -6.16 8.59 2.51
N ALA A 96 -5.48 8.37 3.63
CA ALA A 96 -5.94 8.84 4.92
C ALA A 96 -6.12 10.37 4.92
N VAL A 97 -7.11 10.86 5.66
CA VAL A 97 -7.35 12.30 5.83
C VAL A 97 -6.07 13.02 6.26
N GLY A 98 -5.73 14.12 5.59
CA GLY A 98 -4.51 14.89 5.83
C GLY A 98 -3.30 14.48 4.97
N ALA A 99 -3.25 13.27 4.42
CA ALA A 99 -2.13 12.81 3.58
C ALA A 99 -1.90 13.72 2.36
N ALA A 100 -2.98 14.15 1.68
CA ALA A 100 -2.86 15.07 0.54
C ALA A 100 -2.26 16.43 0.92
N ASP A 101 -2.60 16.96 2.09
CA ASP A 101 -2.06 18.24 2.56
C ASP A 101 -0.59 18.12 2.98
N LEU A 102 -0.22 17.00 3.61
CA LEU A 102 1.16 16.67 3.91
C LEU A 102 1.99 16.58 2.62
N LEU A 103 1.61 15.73 1.68
CA LEU A 103 2.29 15.54 0.39
C LEU A 103 2.41 16.84 -0.43
N ARG A 104 1.41 17.72 -0.33
CA ARG A 104 1.45 19.04 -1.00
C ARG A 104 2.44 19.98 -0.35
N ARG A 105 2.48 20.01 0.97
CA ARG A 105 3.30 20.94 1.77
C ARG A 105 4.76 20.52 1.78
N ASP A 106 5.03 19.22 1.92
CA ASP A 106 6.35 18.69 2.24
C ASP A 106 7.02 18.00 1.03
N ARG A 107 6.72 18.45 -0.21
CA ARG A 107 7.28 17.90 -1.47
C ARG A 107 8.81 17.84 -1.50
N ASP A 108 9.47 18.88 -1.00
CA ASP A 108 10.93 18.92 -0.96
C ASP A 108 11.49 17.87 0.02
N GLU A 109 10.82 17.66 1.16
CA GLU A 109 11.23 16.63 2.11
C GLU A 109 11.01 15.22 1.52
N LEU A 110 9.87 14.96 0.89
CA LEU A 110 9.60 13.70 0.18
C LEU A 110 10.70 13.40 -0.87
N ARG A 111 11.09 14.41 -1.65
CA ARG A 111 12.19 14.27 -2.62
C ARG A 111 13.52 13.99 -1.96
N HIS A 112 13.86 14.73 -0.90
CA HIS A 112 15.11 14.52 -0.17
C HIS A 112 15.16 13.15 0.49
N ASP A 113 14.05 12.70 1.00
CA ASP A 113 13.92 11.38 1.61
C ASP A 113 14.17 10.26 0.57
N ALA A 114 13.50 10.32 -0.58
CA ALA A 114 13.73 9.40 -1.68
C ALA A 114 15.22 9.35 -2.09
N VAL A 115 15.88 10.52 -2.21
CA VAL A 115 17.30 10.60 -2.56
C VAL A 115 18.21 10.04 -1.46
N ARG A 116 17.91 10.32 -0.18
CA ARG A 116 18.67 9.74 0.95
C ARG A 116 18.62 8.21 0.95
N HIS A 117 17.51 7.64 0.51
CA HIS A 117 17.31 6.20 0.40
C HIS A 117 17.78 5.60 -0.93
N GLY A 118 18.38 6.39 -1.82
CA GLY A 118 19.06 5.90 -3.01
C GLY A 118 18.31 6.03 -4.33
N VAL A 119 17.15 6.69 -4.36
CA VAL A 119 16.50 7.08 -5.62
C VAL A 119 17.36 8.13 -6.31
N ALA A 120 17.61 7.99 -7.62
CA ALA A 120 18.37 8.98 -8.37
C ALA A 120 17.70 10.37 -8.29
N PRO A 121 18.48 11.46 -8.10
CA PRO A 121 17.92 12.79 -7.84
C PRO A 121 16.97 13.32 -8.93
N ASP A 122 17.24 13.00 -10.20
CA ASP A 122 16.40 13.36 -11.34
C ASP A 122 15.10 12.55 -11.36
N VAL A 123 15.16 11.26 -11.03
CA VAL A 123 13.99 10.37 -10.91
C VAL A 123 13.08 10.82 -9.77
N ALA A 124 13.66 11.13 -8.60
CA ALA A 124 12.91 11.64 -7.45
C ALA A 124 12.25 13.01 -7.76
N ALA A 125 12.99 13.91 -8.43
CA ALA A 125 12.48 15.21 -8.81
C ALA A 125 11.29 15.10 -9.77
N GLU A 126 11.41 14.29 -10.83
CA GLU A 126 10.34 14.06 -11.80
C GLU A 126 9.10 13.46 -11.11
N ALA A 127 9.27 12.42 -10.30
CA ALA A 127 8.16 11.74 -9.64
C ALA A 127 7.41 12.66 -8.66
N VAL A 128 8.13 13.49 -7.89
CA VAL A 128 7.53 14.46 -6.97
C VAL A 128 6.85 15.62 -7.72
N GLU A 129 7.41 16.08 -8.84
CA GLU A 129 6.78 17.14 -9.64
C GLU A 129 5.43 16.68 -10.20
N LEU A 130 5.36 15.45 -10.69
CA LEU A 130 4.18 14.86 -11.33
C LEU A 130 3.23 14.17 -10.32
N LEU A 131 3.57 14.12 -9.04
CA LEU A 131 2.84 13.39 -8.00
C LEU A 131 1.33 13.71 -8.03
N VAL A 132 0.52 12.67 -8.18
CA VAL A 132 -0.94 12.75 -8.06
C VAL A 132 -1.33 12.55 -6.61
N LEU A 133 -1.89 13.59 -6.01
CA LEU A 133 -2.30 13.57 -4.60
C LEU A 133 -3.63 12.80 -4.42
N PRO A 134 -3.83 12.14 -3.28
CA PRO A 134 -5.12 11.55 -2.94
C PRO A 134 -6.18 12.66 -2.91
N HIS A 135 -7.26 12.46 -3.66
CA HIS A 135 -8.38 13.41 -3.74
C HIS A 135 -9.65 12.87 -3.08
N HIS A 136 -9.59 11.64 -2.58
CA HIS A 136 -10.62 11.03 -1.74
C HIS A 136 -10.05 10.76 -0.33
N PRO A 137 -10.23 11.70 0.62
CA PRO A 137 -9.76 11.52 1.98
C PRO A 137 -10.62 10.53 2.76
N VAL A 138 -9.99 9.57 3.43
CA VAL A 138 -10.63 8.59 4.30
C VAL A 138 -10.37 8.96 5.75
N SER A 139 -11.40 9.34 6.50
CA SER A 139 -11.30 9.74 7.92
C SER A 139 -11.70 8.66 8.93
N GLY A 140 -12.35 7.61 8.46
CA GLY A 140 -12.79 6.43 9.20
C GLY A 140 -12.74 5.25 8.27
N GLU A 141 -13.90 4.71 7.90
CA GLU A 141 -14.05 3.61 6.96
C GLU A 141 -14.79 4.05 5.70
N LEU A 142 -14.36 3.55 4.55
CA LEU A 142 -14.98 3.77 3.25
C LEU A 142 -14.96 2.47 2.45
N THR A 143 -16.11 2.07 1.93
CA THR A 143 -16.19 0.91 1.02
C THR A 143 -16.15 1.35 -0.44
N VAL A 144 -15.24 0.76 -1.22
CA VAL A 144 -15.14 0.88 -2.68
C VAL A 144 -15.73 -0.38 -3.30
N ASP A 145 -16.71 -0.22 -4.19
CA ASP A 145 -17.33 -1.32 -4.93
C ASP A 145 -16.62 -1.46 -6.29
N LEU A 146 -15.97 -2.61 -6.50
CA LEU A 146 -15.27 -2.93 -7.75
C LEU A 146 -16.12 -3.77 -8.72
N GLY A 147 -17.40 -4.01 -8.39
CA GLY A 147 -18.29 -4.88 -9.16
C GLY A 147 -18.07 -6.37 -8.91
N GLY A 148 -19.02 -7.21 -9.36
CA GLY A 148 -18.92 -8.68 -9.20
C GLY A 148 -18.84 -9.16 -7.75
N GLU A 149 -19.51 -8.47 -6.82
CA GLU A 149 -19.49 -8.74 -5.38
C GLU A 149 -18.14 -8.42 -4.69
N VAL A 150 -17.15 -7.87 -5.40
CA VAL A 150 -15.86 -7.47 -4.82
C VAL A 150 -15.99 -6.09 -4.21
N ARG A 151 -15.91 -6.03 -2.89
CA ARG A 151 -15.90 -4.79 -2.10
C ARG A 151 -14.61 -4.68 -1.32
N VAL A 152 -14.04 -3.50 -1.36
CA VAL A 152 -12.79 -3.17 -0.67
C VAL A 152 -13.08 -2.15 0.41
N LEU A 153 -12.76 -2.48 1.65
CA LEU A 153 -12.85 -1.56 2.77
C LEU A 153 -11.51 -0.82 2.91
N LEU A 154 -11.55 0.50 2.84
CA LEU A 154 -10.45 1.39 3.17
C LEU A 154 -10.68 1.90 4.59
N ALA A 155 -9.73 1.68 5.50
CA ALA A 155 -9.86 2.05 6.90
C ALA A 155 -8.66 2.91 7.35
N ASN A 156 -8.95 4.09 7.89
CA ASN A 156 -7.93 4.91 8.55
C ASN A 156 -7.57 4.26 9.89
N VAL A 157 -6.43 3.60 9.94
CA VAL A 157 -5.93 2.90 11.13
C VAL A 157 -4.91 3.72 11.90
N GLY A 158 -4.40 4.80 11.31
CA GLY A 158 -3.46 5.70 11.96
C GLY A 158 -4.05 6.46 13.16
N PRO A 159 -3.23 7.21 13.87
CA PRO A 159 -1.80 7.33 13.64
C PRO A 159 -1.00 6.12 14.18
N GLY A 160 0.18 5.88 13.60
CA GLY A 160 1.09 4.82 14.00
C GLY A 160 2.47 4.99 13.38
N HIS A 161 2.70 4.34 12.22
CA HIS A 161 3.91 4.52 11.43
C HIS A 161 4.04 5.96 10.91
N THR A 162 2.92 6.52 10.48
CA THR A 162 2.78 7.97 10.21
C THR A 162 1.52 8.52 10.90
N ALA A 163 1.23 9.80 10.72
CA ALA A 163 -0.05 10.39 11.12
C ALA A 163 -1.22 9.98 10.19
N HIS A 164 -0.93 9.35 9.06
CA HIS A 164 -1.87 9.17 7.94
C HIS A 164 -1.86 7.74 7.39
N ASP A 165 -2.01 6.74 8.26
CA ASP A 165 -1.95 5.33 7.88
C ASP A 165 -3.34 4.80 7.51
N LEU A 166 -3.43 4.20 6.31
CA LEU A 166 -4.62 3.59 5.74
C LEU A 166 -4.39 2.09 5.53
N ALA A 167 -5.30 1.27 6.01
CA ALA A 167 -5.36 -0.14 5.68
C ALA A 167 -6.39 -0.42 4.57
N VAL A 168 -6.14 -1.48 3.80
CA VAL A 168 -7.03 -1.93 2.73
C VAL A 168 -7.43 -3.37 2.98
N LEU A 169 -8.70 -3.61 3.29
CA LEU A 169 -9.23 -4.95 3.55
C LEU A 169 -10.13 -5.39 2.40
N VAL A 170 -9.96 -6.62 1.95
CA VAL A 170 -10.82 -7.27 0.98
C VAL A 170 -11.20 -8.68 1.45
N ALA A 171 -12.51 -8.95 1.43
CA ALA A 171 -13.06 -10.29 1.56
C ALA A 171 -13.54 -10.76 0.18
N VAL A 172 -13.06 -11.92 -0.25
CA VAL A 172 -13.48 -12.52 -1.51
C VAL A 172 -14.16 -13.87 -1.25
N PRO A 173 -15.23 -14.22 -2.00
CA PRO A 173 -15.91 -15.49 -1.82
C PRO A 173 -14.96 -16.68 -1.95
N GLY A 174 -14.94 -17.56 -0.93
CA GLY A 174 -14.11 -18.76 -0.92
C GLY A 174 -12.63 -18.57 -0.66
N GLY A 175 -12.21 -17.36 -0.32
CA GLY A 175 -10.83 -17.03 0.10
C GLY A 175 -10.76 -16.49 1.52
N PRO A 176 -9.55 -16.34 2.08
CA PRO A 176 -9.35 -15.62 3.32
C PRO A 176 -9.61 -14.12 3.12
N GLU A 177 -9.88 -13.42 4.21
CA GLU A 177 -9.75 -11.96 4.22
C GLU A 177 -8.28 -11.56 4.05
N VAL A 178 -8.03 -10.53 3.24
CA VAL A 178 -6.67 -10.01 3.01
C VAL A 178 -6.63 -8.56 3.47
N VAL A 179 -5.66 -8.22 4.31
CA VAL A 179 -5.46 -6.88 4.87
C VAL A 179 -4.09 -6.35 4.44
N PHE A 180 -4.05 -5.39 3.53
CA PHE A 180 -2.84 -4.63 3.23
C PHE A 180 -2.66 -3.57 4.32
N CYS A 181 -1.55 -3.65 5.03
CA CYS A 181 -1.31 -2.93 6.27
C CYS A 181 -0.48 -1.65 6.07
N GLY A 182 0.19 -1.50 4.91
CA GLY A 182 1.31 -0.56 4.80
C GLY A 182 2.36 -0.83 5.88
N ASP A 183 3.15 0.16 6.22
CA ASP A 183 4.26 0.04 7.17
C ASP A 183 3.83 0.06 8.64
N VAL A 184 2.51 0.08 8.90
CA VAL A 184 2.01 -0.21 10.25
C VAL A 184 2.42 -1.62 10.68
N VAL A 185 2.54 -2.55 9.73
CA VAL A 185 3.15 -3.89 9.91
C VAL A 185 4.37 -4.01 9.01
N GLU A 186 5.51 -4.42 9.58
CA GLU A 186 6.75 -4.64 8.85
C GLU A 186 7.33 -6.01 9.21
N GLU A 187 7.64 -6.84 8.19
CA GLU A 187 8.18 -8.18 8.39
C GLU A 187 9.66 -8.27 8.01
N SER A 188 10.14 -7.45 7.06
CA SER A 188 11.52 -7.51 6.57
C SER A 188 12.57 -7.04 7.58
N GLY A 189 12.15 -6.44 8.70
CA GLY A 189 13.06 -5.93 9.72
C GLY A 189 12.36 -5.40 10.97
N GLU A 190 13.07 -4.59 11.74
CA GLU A 190 12.47 -3.85 12.84
C GLU A 190 11.60 -2.72 12.31
N PRO A 191 10.37 -2.52 12.83
CA PRO A 191 9.52 -1.42 12.40
C PRO A 191 10.23 -0.06 12.53
N GLN A 192 10.27 0.66 11.40
CA GLN A 192 11.01 1.91 11.28
C GLN A 192 10.20 3.08 11.83
N ALA A 193 10.60 3.61 12.98
CA ALA A 193 10.04 4.83 13.55
C ALA A 193 10.80 6.05 13.01
N GLY A 194 10.38 6.57 11.86
CA GLY A 194 10.90 7.79 11.26
C GLY A 194 10.56 9.06 12.06
N PRO A 195 10.99 10.23 11.60
CA PRO A 195 10.75 11.50 12.29
C PRO A 195 9.27 11.90 12.35
N ASP A 196 8.44 11.35 11.47
CA ASP A 196 6.99 11.58 11.37
C ASP A 196 6.16 10.47 12.02
N ALA A 197 6.80 9.43 12.56
CA ALA A 197 6.13 8.38 13.30
C ALA A 197 5.50 8.91 14.59
N LEU A 198 4.41 8.24 15.00
CA LEU A 198 3.77 8.46 16.29
C LEU A 198 3.88 7.21 17.18
N PRO A 199 5.10 6.97 17.76
CA PRO A 199 5.43 5.69 18.38
C PRO A 199 4.46 5.26 19.48
N HIS A 200 3.99 6.21 20.30
CA HIS A 200 3.04 5.89 21.38
C HIS A 200 1.63 5.52 20.91
N ALA A 201 1.27 5.89 19.68
CA ALA A 201 -0.03 5.55 19.08
C ALA A 201 0.02 4.27 18.26
N TRP A 202 1.22 3.82 17.87
CA TRP A 202 1.42 2.69 16.95
C TRP A 202 0.83 1.36 17.47
N PRO A 203 1.00 0.96 18.73
CA PRO A 203 0.34 -0.25 19.24
C PRO A 203 -1.18 -0.25 19.05
N ALA A 204 -1.82 0.91 19.26
CA ALA A 204 -3.27 1.05 19.05
C ALA A 204 -3.66 1.00 17.56
N ALA A 205 -2.78 1.39 16.63
CA ALA A 205 -2.99 1.20 15.20
C ALA A 205 -3.01 -0.29 14.83
N LEU A 206 -2.10 -1.07 15.41
CA LEU A 206 -2.07 -2.53 15.24
C LEU A 206 -3.30 -3.22 15.86
N ASP A 207 -3.79 -2.74 17.01
CA ASP A 207 -5.06 -3.23 17.59
C ASP A 207 -6.24 -2.96 16.64
N ARG A 208 -6.28 -1.80 15.96
CA ARG A 208 -7.30 -1.51 14.93
C ARG A 208 -7.20 -2.44 13.73
N LEU A 209 -5.99 -2.74 13.25
CA LEU A 209 -5.77 -3.71 12.17
C LEU A 209 -6.28 -5.10 12.54
N LEU A 210 -5.94 -5.57 13.75
CA LEU A 210 -6.41 -6.87 14.26
C LEU A 210 -7.94 -6.92 14.41
N ALA A 211 -8.56 -5.82 14.83
CA ALA A 211 -10.01 -5.72 14.92
C ALA A 211 -10.70 -5.75 13.55
N LEU A 212 -10.04 -5.25 12.50
CA LEU A 212 -10.55 -5.28 11.12
C LEU A 212 -10.43 -6.66 10.48
N GLY A 213 -9.24 -7.28 10.54
CA GLY A 213 -8.97 -8.53 9.82
C GLY A 213 -9.31 -9.79 10.63
N GLY A 214 -9.24 -9.72 11.97
CA GLY A 214 -9.45 -10.90 12.82
C GLY A 214 -8.30 -11.91 12.79
N ASP A 215 -8.56 -13.11 13.33
CA ASP A 215 -7.54 -14.13 13.54
C ASP A 215 -7.15 -14.90 12.27
N ASP A 216 -8.08 -15.04 11.34
CA ASP A 216 -7.93 -15.89 10.15
C ASP A 216 -7.50 -15.10 8.90
N ALA A 217 -7.32 -13.78 9.00
CA ALA A 217 -6.92 -12.94 7.87
C ALA A 217 -5.45 -13.13 7.48
N VAL A 218 -5.17 -12.91 6.21
CA VAL A 218 -3.81 -12.74 5.68
C VAL A 218 -3.43 -11.29 5.79
N TYR A 219 -2.44 -10.96 6.60
CA TYR A 219 -1.91 -9.61 6.75
C TYR A 219 -0.73 -9.42 5.81
N VAL A 220 -0.78 -8.34 5.04
CA VAL A 220 0.22 -7.99 4.02
C VAL A 220 0.97 -6.76 4.49
N PRO A 221 2.20 -6.91 5.00
CA PRO A 221 3.04 -5.80 5.44
C PRO A 221 3.41 -4.86 4.30
N GLY A 222 3.79 -3.63 4.63
CA GLY A 222 4.39 -2.70 3.69
C GLY A 222 5.72 -3.22 3.15
N HIS A 223 6.49 -3.94 3.97
CA HIS A 223 7.74 -4.59 3.59
C HIS A 223 7.80 -6.03 4.09
N GLY A 224 8.31 -6.95 3.26
CA GLY A 224 8.52 -8.33 3.65
C GLY A 224 7.44 -9.32 3.21
N ALA A 225 7.41 -10.48 3.88
CA ALA A 225 6.49 -11.57 3.60
C ALA A 225 5.10 -11.34 4.22
N VAL A 226 4.07 -12.04 3.73
CA VAL A 226 2.76 -12.07 4.38
C VAL A 226 2.87 -12.70 5.77
N VAL A 227 2.03 -12.23 6.69
CA VAL A 227 2.03 -12.66 8.09
C VAL A 227 0.61 -12.99 8.56
N ASP A 228 0.52 -13.62 9.72
CA ASP A 228 -0.72 -13.93 10.42
C ASP A 228 -1.01 -12.92 11.56
N ALA A 229 -2.18 -13.04 12.15
CA ALA A 229 -2.58 -12.20 13.28
C ALA A 229 -1.66 -12.37 14.51
N GLU A 230 -1.03 -13.54 14.68
CA GLU A 230 -0.11 -13.76 15.79
C GLU A 230 1.17 -12.94 15.62
N PHE A 231 1.71 -12.83 14.39
CA PHE A 231 2.83 -11.94 14.09
C PHE A 231 2.47 -10.49 14.42
N VAL A 232 1.30 -10.01 13.97
CA VAL A 232 0.85 -8.62 14.22
C VAL A 232 0.73 -8.36 15.73
N ARG A 233 0.22 -9.31 16.52
CA ARG A 233 0.18 -9.21 18.00
C ARG A 233 1.57 -9.12 18.60
N ARG A 234 2.51 -9.97 18.16
CA ARG A 234 3.89 -9.91 18.65
C ARG A 234 4.56 -8.59 18.34
N GLN A 235 4.36 -8.05 17.12
CA GLN A 235 4.87 -6.74 16.77
C GLN A 235 4.24 -5.63 17.63
N ARG A 236 2.92 -5.69 17.85
CA ARG A 236 2.21 -4.77 18.74
C ARG A 236 2.81 -4.75 20.15
N ASP A 237 3.03 -5.93 20.73
CA ASP A 237 3.58 -6.06 22.08
C ASP A 237 5.04 -5.56 22.13
N ALA A 238 5.85 -5.88 21.12
CA ALA A 238 7.23 -5.39 21.02
C ALA A 238 7.31 -3.87 20.91
N LEU A 239 6.42 -3.25 20.10
CA LEU A 239 6.35 -1.80 19.99
C LEU A 239 5.83 -1.14 21.26
N ALA A 240 4.86 -1.75 21.96
CA ALA A 240 4.37 -1.27 23.25
C ALA A 240 5.49 -1.27 24.29
N GLU A 241 6.30 -2.34 24.36
CA GLU A 241 7.48 -2.41 25.24
C GLU A 241 8.53 -1.39 24.84
N ARG A 242 8.90 -1.31 23.53
CA ARG A 242 9.91 -0.40 22.99
C ARG A 242 9.61 1.07 23.29
N PHE A 243 8.34 1.46 23.21
CA PHE A 243 7.90 2.84 23.38
C PHE A 243 7.26 3.14 24.74
N GLY A 244 7.24 2.17 25.65
CA GLY A 244 6.73 2.36 27.02
C GLY A 244 5.22 2.65 27.05
N VAL A 245 4.45 2.01 26.18
CA VAL A 245 2.99 2.09 26.12
C VAL A 245 2.40 0.90 26.86
N SER A 246 1.46 1.16 27.79
CA SER A 246 0.81 0.14 28.63
C SER A 246 -0.65 -0.09 28.19
#